data_9b1a9023f159ba7426899b23bae105bf
#
_entry.id   9b1a9023f159ba7426899b23bae105bf
#
_cell.length_a   1.000
_cell.length_b   1.000
_cell.length_c   1.000
_cell.angle_alpha   90.00
_cell.angle_beta   90.00
_cell.angle_gamma   90.00
#
_symmetry.space_group_name_H-M   'P 1'
#
loop_
_entity.id
_entity.type
_entity.pdbx_description
1 polymer ?
#
loop_
_entity_poly.entity_id
_entity_poly.type
_entity_poly.pdbx_seq_one_letter_code
_entity_poly.pdbx_strand_id
1 'polypeptide(L)'
;MMGLFDRRAREPTKRSNVAFMLGDSASDCLGVSGYTTLSKNPEIATAVDRIAKMVASMTIHLMENRPSGDVRIKNELSKKIDIYPNRNMTRTAFIHFIVKTLLLEGNSVVVPETRDGILINLWPLPSSGVSFIPIGTMDYMVQSGDKTYRPDELLHFVSNPDSNYPWKGAGYRVSLADVANNLKQAAATEKAFMSSKWKPSIIVKV
;
A
#
# COMPACT_ATOMS: atom_id res chain seq x y z
N MET A 1 -60.75 26.58 10.03
CA MET A 1 -60.66 25.14 10.25
C MET A 1 -59.64 24.58 9.27
N MET A 2 -58.49 24.32 9.82
CA MET A 2 -57.62 23.14 9.64
C MET A 2 -57.11 22.97 8.22
N GLY A 3 -55.88 22.83 8.00
CA GLY A 3 -54.70 22.40 8.75
C GLY A 3 -53.74 21.87 7.75
N LEU A 4 -52.61 22.32 7.89
CA LEU A 4 -51.47 21.53 8.31
C LEU A 4 -51.26 20.22 7.55
N PHE A 5 -50.36 20.29 6.58
CA PHE A 5 -49.28 19.30 6.46
C PHE A 5 -48.19 19.92 5.58
N ASP A 6 -47.37 20.76 6.23
CA ASP A 6 -46.07 21.19 5.67
C ASP A 6 -45.14 20.02 5.69
N ARG A 7 -45.11 19.24 4.60
CA ARG A 7 -44.08 18.24 4.34
C ARG A 7 -42.83 18.98 3.93
N ARG A 8 -42.03 19.40 4.92
CA ARG A 8 -40.64 19.74 4.68
C ARG A 8 -39.98 18.58 3.96
N ALA A 9 -39.73 18.76 2.67
CA ALA A 9 -38.87 17.87 1.91
C ALA A 9 -37.51 17.85 2.61
N ARG A 10 -37.15 16.71 3.20
CA ARG A 10 -35.78 16.45 3.66
C ARG A 10 -34.87 16.61 2.45
N GLU A 11 -34.05 17.66 2.47
CA GLU A 11 -32.96 17.77 1.52
C GLU A 11 -32.14 16.47 1.57
N PRO A 12 -31.81 15.88 0.41
CA PRO A 12 -30.96 14.69 0.40
C PRO A 12 -29.63 15.07 1.01
N THR A 13 -29.31 14.48 2.15
CA THR A 13 -28.01 14.58 2.79
C THR A 13 -26.98 14.17 1.73
N LYS A 14 -26.16 15.12 1.26
CA LYS A 14 -25.01 14.83 0.41
C LYS A 14 -24.19 13.76 1.13
N ARG A 15 -24.19 12.54 0.62
CA ARG A 15 -23.28 11.50 1.09
C ARG A 15 -21.89 12.05 0.84
N SER A 16 -21.17 12.38 1.89
CA SER A 16 -19.77 12.73 1.79
C SER A 16 -19.05 11.50 1.26
N ASN A 17 -18.45 11.60 0.09
CA ASN A 17 -17.54 10.59 -0.41
C ASN A 17 -16.38 10.51 0.57
N VAL A 18 -16.33 9.46 1.38
CA VAL A 18 -15.25 9.24 2.31
C VAL A 18 -14.03 8.83 1.49
N ALA A 19 -13.05 9.72 1.42
CA ALA A 19 -11.76 9.41 0.80
C ALA A 19 -11.01 8.42 1.69
N PHE A 20 -10.55 7.31 1.12
CA PHE A 20 -9.68 6.36 1.81
C PHE A 20 -8.23 6.83 1.67
N MET A 21 -7.63 7.22 2.79
CA MET A 21 -6.21 7.55 2.84
C MET A 21 -5.40 6.27 2.97
N LEU A 22 -4.41 6.12 2.12
CA LEU A 22 -3.39 5.07 2.21
C LEU A 22 -2.17 5.64 2.95
N GLY A 23 -1.77 4.99 4.02
CA GLY A 23 -0.51 5.28 4.67
C GLY A 23 -0.56 5.43 6.19
N ASP A 24 0.62 5.52 6.78
CA ASP A 24 0.86 5.64 8.22
C ASP A 24 0.22 6.86 8.89
N SER A 25 0.00 7.93 8.12
CA SER A 25 -0.52 9.20 8.62
C SER A 25 -1.93 9.12 9.20
N ALA A 26 -2.77 8.19 8.74
CA ALA A 26 -4.12 8.02 9.28
C ALA A 26 -4.11 7.39 10.68
N SER A 27 -3.15 6.51 10.96
CA SER A 27 -2.99 5.87 12.27
C SER A 27 -2.21 6.74 13.26
N ASP A 28 -1.27 7.55 12.78
CA ASP A 28 -0.55 8.53 13.59
C ASP A 28 -1.48 9.67 14.09
N CYS A 29 -2.50 10.02 13.30
CA CYS A 29 -3.51 11.00 13.70
C CYS A 29 -4.45 10.52 14.81
N LEU A 30 -4.61 9.21 15.01
CA LEU A 30 -5.50 8.66 16.02
C LEU A 30 -4.87 8.58 17.43
N GLY A 31 -3.61 8.96 17.59
CA GLY A 31 -2.96 9.18 18.89
C GLY A 31 -3.03 7.99 19.87
N VAL A 32 -3.12 6.75 19.39
CA VAL A 32 -3.13 5.58 20.25
C VAL A 32 -1.75 5.39 20.83
N SER A 33 -1.59 5.76 22.10
CA SER A 33 -0.36 5.60 22.84
C SER A 33 0.09 4.13 22.84
N GLY A 34 1.27 3.86 22.27
CA GLY A 34 1.85 2.50 22.17
C GLY A 34 1.74 1.85 20.79
N TYR A 35 1.09 2.48 19.80
CA TYR A 35 1.07 1.99 18.44
C TYR A 35 2.45 2.17 17.79
N THR A 36 3.06 1.07 17.42
CA THR A 36 4.28 1.09 16.59
C THR A 36 3.87 0.73 15.18
N THR A 37 4.10 1.64 14.23
CA THR A 37 3.87 1.36 12.81
C THR A 37 4.59 0.07 12.41
N LEU A 38 3.91 -0.82 11.70
CA LEU A 38 4.46 -2.11 11.26
C LEU A 38 5.75 -1.96 10.45
N SER A 39 5.89 -0.85 9.72
CA SER A 39 7.13 -0.49 9.03
C SER A 39 8.31 -0.23 9.99
N LYS A 40 8.03 0.06 11.26
CA LYS A 40 9.03 0.25 12.32
C LYS A 40 9.29 -1.02 13.16
N ASN A 41 8.48 -2.08 12.98
CA ASN A 41 8.79 -3.38 13.58
C ASN A 41 9.95 -4.01 12.79
N PRO A 42 11.12 -4.27 13.41
CA PRO A 42 12.32 -4.69 12.69
C PRO A 42 12.17 -6.05 12.01
N GLU A 43 11.38 -6.96 12.57
CA GLU A 43 11.16 -8.29 12.01
C GLU A 43 10.32 -8.24 10.76
N ILE A 44 9.20 -7.51 10.82
CA ILE A 44 8.30 -7.33 9.66
C ILE A 44 8.99 -6.51 8.58
N ALA A 45 9.65 -5.42 8.97
CA ALA A 45 10.40 -4.59 8.02
C ALA A 45 11.46 -5.40 7.28
N THR A 46 12.18 -6.27 8.00
CA THR A 46 13.21 -7.15 7.41
C THR A 46 12.59 -8.17 6.46
N ALA A 47 11.49 -8.80 6.83
CA ALA A 47 10.80 -9.78 5.99
C ALA A 47 10.27 -9.14 4.70
N VAL A 48 9.58 -8.01 4.81
CA VAL A 48 9.06 -7.26 3.67
C VAL A 48 10.18 -6.76 2.76
N ASP A 49 11.25 -6.23 3.34
CA ASP A 49 12.41 -5.75 2.59
C ASP A 49 13.10 -6.90 1.84
N ARG A 50 13.21 -8.06 2.44
CA ARG A 50 13.79 -9.25 1.81
C ARG A 50 12.96 -9.71 0.61
N ILE A 51 11.63 -9.81 0.75
CA ILE A 51 10.73 -10.16 -0.35
C ILE A 51 10.84 -9.11 -1.47
N ALA A 52 10.78 -7.82 -1.12
CA ALA A 52 10.88 -6.74 -2.09
C ALA A 52 12.20 -6.76 -2.86
N LYS A 53 13.33 -7.06 -2.20
CA LYS A 53 14.65 -7.23 -2.84
C LYS A 53 14.70 -8.43 -3.78
N MET A 54 14.08 -9.55 -3.39
CA MET A 54 14.02 -10.73 -4.25
C MET A 54 13.24 -10.44 -5.54
N VAL A 55 12.08 -9.81 -5.44
CA VAL A 55 11.29 -9.41 -6.61
C VAL A 55 12.02 -8.36 -7.45
N ALA A 56 12.65 -7.37 -6.81
CA ALA A 56 13.41 -6.33 -7.50
C ALA A 56 14.65 -6.85 -8.25
N SER A 57 15.16 -8.02 -7.87
CA SER A 57 16.26 -8.67 -8.59
C SER A 57 15.84 -9.37 -9.88
N MET A 58 14.53 -9.64 -10.05
CA MET A 58 14.00 -10.26 -11.26
C MET A 58 14.13 -9.33 -12.46
N THR A 59 14.46 -9.88 -13.62
CA THR A 59 14.51 -9.10 -14.86
C THR A 59 13.15 -9.03 -15.52
N ILE A 60 12.80 -7.83 -16.02
CA ILE A 60 11.57 -7.60 -16.75
C ILE A 60 11.93 -7.38 -18.21
N HIS A 61 11.37 -8.18 -19.12
CA HIS A 61 11.61 -8.07 -20.55
C HIS A 61 10.35 -7.69 -21.30
N LEU A 62 10.47 -6.75 -22.22
CA LEU A 62 9.43 -6.48 -23.19
C LEU A 62 9.50 -7.54 -24.29
N MET A 63 8.42 -8.29 -24.47
CA MET A 63 8.33 -9.35 -25.46
C MET A 63 7.30 -9.00 -26.53
N GLU A 64 7.55 -9.39 -27.75
CA GLU A 64 6.60 -9.35 -28.86
C GLU A 64 6.22 -10.76 -29.24
N ASN A 65 4.94 -11.05 -29.29
CA ASN A 65 4.44 -12.33 -29.76
C ASN A 65 4.43 -12.33 -31.29
N ARG A 66 5.22 -13.21 -31.89
CA ARG A 66 5.30 -13.43 -33.36
C ARG A 66 4.87 -14.85 -33.70
N PRO A 67 4.46 -15.11 -34.95
CA PRO A 67 4.12 -16.48 -35.38
C PRO A 67 5.25 -17.50 -35.19
N SER A 68 6.51 -17.02 -35.14
CA SER A 68 7.71 -17.84 -34.90
C SER A 68 8.08 -18.02 -33.42
N GLY A 69 7.27 -17.46 -32.49
CA GLY A 69 7.53 -17.45 -31.04
C GLY A 69 7.79 -16.05 -30.48
N ASP A 70 7.88 -15.95 -29.17
CA ASP A 70 8.08 -14.68 -28.46
C ASP A 70 9.51 -14.16 -28.65
N VAL A 71 9.62 -12.91 -29.07
CA VAL A 71 10.93 -12.25 -29.31
C VAL A 71 11.09 -11.05 -28.38
N ARG A 72 12.24 -10.97 -27.71
CA ARG A 72 12.57 -9.82 -26.86
C ARG A 72 12.79 -8.56 -27.69
N ILE A 73 12.05 -7.50 -27.36
CA ILE A 73 12.19 -6.19 -27.98
C ILE A 73 13.14 -5.33 -27.13
N LYS A 74 14.06 -4.66 -27.83
CA LYS A 74 14.96 -3.66 -27.23
C LYS A 74 14.67 -2.30 -27.88
N ASN A 75 13.81 -1.52 -27.27
CA ASN A 75 13.45 -0.17 -27.69
C ASN A 75 13.52 0.80 -26.50
N GLU A 76 13.14 2.07 -26.69
CA GLU A 76 13.15 3.07 -25.62
C GLU A 76 12.21 2.69 -24.47
N LEU A 77 11.05 2.09 -24.76
CA LEU A 77 10.13 1.59 -23.73
C LEU A 77 10.76 0.47 -22.90
N SER A 78 11.47 -0.48 -23.54
CA SER A 78 12.16 -1.55 -22.82
C SER A 78 13.25 -1.02 -21.89
N LYS A 79 13.96 0.04 -22.28
CA LYS A 79 14.95 0.71 -21.42
C LYS A 79 14.30 1.35 -20.20
N LYS A 80 13.12 1.97 -20.36
CA LYS A 80 12.37 2.58 -19.26
C LYS A 80 11.89 1.54 -18.24
N ILE A 81 11.49 0.37 -18.70
CA ILE A 81 11.03 -0.69 -17.82
C ILE A 81 12.20 -1.44 -17.17
N ASP A 82 13.25 -1.75 -17.95
CA ASP A 82 14.33 -2.67 -17.54
C ASP A 82 15.53 -1.95 -16.89
N ILE A 83 15.77 -0.66 -17.18
CA ILE A 83 16.99 0.02 -16.72
C ILE A 83 16.68 1.26 -15.86
N TYR A 84 16.02 2.27 -16.43
CA TYR A 84 15.78 3.57 -15.81
C TYR A 84 14.31 3.99 -15.90
N PRO A 85 13.44 3.56 -14.97
CA PRO A 85 12.04 3.95 -14.95
C PRO A 85 11.85 5.46 -14.88
N ASN A 86 12.70 6.15 -14.15
CA ASN A 86 12.76 7.60 -14.08
C ASN A 86 14.20 8.07 -13.82
N ARG A 87 14.40 9.39 -13.89
CA ARG A 87 15.74 10.02 -13.72
C ARG A 87 16.33 9.88 -12.31
N ASN A 88 15.50 9.58 -11.30
CA ASN A 88 15.90 9.59 -9.90
C ASN A 88 16.10 8.18 -9.33
N MET A 89 15.60 7.14 -10.02
CA MET A 89 15.57 5.79 -9.48
C MET A 89 16.06 4.78 -10.52
N THR A 90 16.84 3.82 -10.05
CA THR A 90 17.15 2.62 -10.84
C THR A 90 15.95 1.67 -10.86
N ARG A 91 15.89 0.74 -11.81
CA ARG A 91 14.87 -0.31 -11.87
C ARG A 91 14.70 -1.03 -10.53
N THR A 92 15.81 -1.45 -9.93
CA THR A 92 15.79 -2.20 -8.66
C THR A 92 15.16 -1.38 -7.54
N ALA A 93 15.52 -0.10 -7.42
CA ALA A 93 14.93 0.78 -6.41
C ALA A 93 13.44 1.03 -6.67
N PHE A 94 13.06 1.19 -7.93
CA PHE A 94 11.68 1.40 -8.34
C PHE A 94 10.78 0.18 -8.05
N ILE A 95 11.20 -1.02 -8.46
CA ILE A 95 10.44 -2.25 -8.20
C ILE A 95 10.40 -2.54 -6.69
N HIS A 96 11.52 -2.36 -5.98
CA HIS A 96 11.57 -2.51 -4.53
C HIS A 96 10.53 -1.60 -3.84
N PHE A 97 10.44 -0.33 -4.25
CA PHE A 97 9.47 0.62 -3.70
C PHE A 97 8.03 0.15 -3.95
N ILE A 98 7.70 -0.23 -5.19
CA ILE A 98 6.36 -0.72 -5.55
C ILE A 98 5.98 -1.94 -4.71
N VAL A 99 6.85 -2.95 -4.66
CA VAL A 99 6.58 -4.21 -3.96
C VAL A 99 6.46 -3.99 -2.46
N LYS A 100 7.34 -3.19 -1.87
CA LYS A 100 7.27 -2.84 -0.45
C LYS A 100 5.94 -2.15 -0.12
N THR A 101 5.54 -1.16 -0.90
CA THR A 101 4.28 -0.45 -0.73
C THR A 101 3.10 -1.40 -0.91
N LEU A 102 3.13 -2.25 -1.93
CA LEU A 102 2.09 -3.24 -2.22
C LEU A 102 1.90 -4.24 -1.07
N LEU A 103 2.97 -4.75 -0.49
CA LEU A 103 2.91 -5.67 0.64
C LEU A 103 2.36 -4.99 1.90
N LEU A 104 2.78 -3.79 2.20
CA LEU A 104 2.36 -3.09 3.40
C LEU A 104 0.93 -2.55 3.29
N GLU A 105 0.61 -1.88 2.19
CA GLU A 105 -0.65 -1.13 2.02
C GLU A 105 -1.70 -1.86 1.17
N GLY A 106 -1.30 -2.87 0.42
CA GLY A 106 -2.18 -3.58 -0.53
C GLY A 106 -2.37 -2.87 -1.87
N ASN A 107 -1.95 -1.61 -1.96
CA ASN A 107 -2.07 -0.79 -3.17
C ASN A 107 -0.77 -0.05 -3.43
N SER A 108 -0.37 0.03 -4.70
CA SER A 108 0.75 0.86 -5.13
C SER A 108 0.40 1.55 -6.44
N VAL A 109 0.64 2.84 -6.51
CA VAL A 109 0.26 3.68 -7.64
C VAL A 109 1.49 4.29 -8.29
N VAL A 110 1.54 4.23 -9.61
CA VAL A 110 2.60 4.82 -10.42
C VAL A 110 1.98 5.69 -11.50
N VAL A 111 2.43 6.93 -11.59
CA VAL A 111 1.98 7.88 -12.62
C VAL A 111 2.97 7.87 -13.77
N PRO A 112 2.55 7.50 -14.99
CA PRO A 112 3.37 7.63 -16.18
C PRO A 112 3.42 9.10 -16.62
N GLU A 113 4.59 9.60 -16.87
CA GLU A 113 4.81 10.88 -17.54
C GLU A 113 5.07 10.62 -19.01
N THR A 114 4.16 11.09 -19.86
CA THR A 114 4.27 10.95 -21.33
C THR A 114 4.44 12.29 -21.99
N ARG A 115 5.19 12.33 -23.09
CA ARG A 115 5.31 13.48 -23.97
C ARG A 115 5.20 12.99 -25.42
N ASP A 116 4.29 13.58 -26.19
CA ASP A 116 4.04 13.20 -27.58
C ASP A 116 3.75 11.69 -27.76
N GLY A 117 3.05 11.09 -26.81
CA GLY A 117 2.73 9.66 -26.81
C GLY A 117 3.88 8.74 -26.40
N ILE A 118 5.05 9.29 -26.06
CA ILE A 118 6.24 8.53 -25.64
C ILE A 118 6.34 8.58 -24.11
N LEU A 119 6.55 7.42 -23.48
CA LEU A 119 6.79 7.33 -22.05
C LEU A 119 8.16 7.90 -21.68
N ILE A 120 8.18 8.94 -20.87
CA ILE A 120 9.40 9.62 -20.41
C ILE A 120 9.82 9.12 -19.03
N ASN A 121 8.90 9.07 -18.07
CA ASN A 121 9.19 8.64 -16.71
C ASN A 121 8.02 7.86 -16.10
N LEU A 122 8.33 7.02 -15.12
CA LEU A 122 7.37 6.35 -14.24
C LEU A 122 7.60 6.85 -12.83
N TRP A 123 6.63 7.55 -12.25
CA TRP A 123 6.70 8.14 -10.93
C TRP A 123 5.90 7.33 -9.92
N PRO A 124 6.53 6.57 -9.01
CA PRO A 124 5.81 5.90 -7.95
C PRO A 124 5.34 6.92 -6.93
N LEU A 125 4.08 6.86 -6.55
CA LEU A 125 3.51 7.75 -5.55
C LEU A 125 3.68 7.16 -4.14
N PRO A 126 4.07 7.99 -3.15
CA PRO A 126 4.10 7.56 -1.76
C PRO A 126 2.68 7.30 -1.26
N SER A 127 2.48 6.21 -0.52
CA SER A 127 1.17 5.81 0.00
C SER A 127 0.51 6.89 0.87
N SER A 128 1.31 7.65 1.61
CA SER A 128 0.83 8.76 2.45
C SER A 128 0.23 9.93 1.68
N GLY A 129 0.55 10.07 0.39
CA GLY A 129 0.05 11.15 -0.48
C GLY A 129 -1.04 10.71 -1.44
N VAL A 130 -1.55 9.47 -1.31
CA VAL A 130 -2.55 8.91 -2.22
C VAL A 130 -3.84 8.64 -1.48
N SER A 131 -4.96 9.12 -2.02
CA SER A 131 -6.30 8.79 -1.57
C SER A 131 -7.15 8.26 -2.72
N PHE A 132 -7.98 7.25 -2.44
CA PHE A 132 -8.91 6.70 -3.41
C PHE A 132 -10.31 7.23 -3.13
N ILE A 133 -10.95 7.77 -4.16
CA ILE A 133 -12.30 8.33 -4.10
C ILE A 133 -13.22 7.40 -4.90
N PRO A 134 -14.08 6.61 -4.23
CA PRO A 134 -15.01 5.74 -4.93
C PRO A 134 -16.08 6.59 -5.65
N ILE A 135 -16.32 6.31 -6.92
CA ILE A 135 -17.41 6.90 -7.71
C ILE A 135 -18.61 5.96 -7.77
N GLY A 136 -18.37 4.69 -7.56
CA GLY A 136 -19.35 3.62 -7.52
C GLY A 136 -18.73 2.36 -6.93
N THR A 137 -19.33 1.21 -7.21
CA THR A 137 -18.79 -0.07 -6.72
C THR A 137 -17.55 -0.49 -7.52
N MET A 138 -17.54 -0.21 -8.83
CA MET A 138 -16.47 -0.67 -9.74
C MET A 138 -15.56 0.46 -10.20
N ASP A 139 -15.91 1.72 -9.93
CA ASP A 139 -15.18 2.88 -10.42
C ASP A 139 -14.65 3.76 -9.29
N TYR A 140 -13.50 4.38 -9.51
CA TYR A 140 -12.81 5.19 -8.52
C TYR A 140 -11.94 6.25 -9.20
N MET A 141 -11.53 7.24 -8.44
CA MET A 141 -10.46 8.17 -8.80
C MET A 141 -9.33 8.11 -7.79
N VAL A 142 -8.14 8.47 -8.23
CA VAL A 142 -6.95 8.55 -7.38
C VAL A 142 -6.57 10.00 -7.23
N GLN A 143 -6.57 10.50 -6.01
CA GLN A 143 -6.11 11.84 -5.69
C GLN A 143 -4.71 11.79 -5.09
N SER A 144 -3.82 12.65 -5.60
CA SER A 144 -2.49 12.85 -5.03
C SER A 144 -2.17 14.34 -4.97
N GLY A 145 -2.16 14.89 -3.76
CA GLY A 145 -2.10 16.33 -3.56
C GLY A 145 -3.30 17.02 -4.21
N ASP A 146 -3.02 18.03 -5.06
CA ASP A 146 -4.04 18.80 -5.78
C ASP A 146 -4.48 18.15 -7.10
N LYS A 147 -3.88 17.02 -7.47
CA LYS A 147 -4.18 16.35 -8.74
C LYS A 147 -5.05 15.13 -8.52
N THR A 148 -6.04 14.97 -9.40
CA THR A 148 -6.90 13.80 -9.46
C THR A 148 -6.69 13.08 -10.78
N TYR A 149 -6.51 11.77 -10.72
CA TYR A 149 -6.23 10.91 -11.87
C TYR A 149 -7.36 9.88 -12.03
N ARG A 150 -7.64 9.53 -13.27
CA ARG A 150 -8.47 8.37 -13.61
C ARG A 150 -7.65 7.08 -13.56
N PRO A 151 -8.29 5.91 -13.39
CA PRO A 151 -7.59 4.63 -13.40
C PRO A 151 -6.82 4.33 -14.68
N ASP A 152 -7.26 4.86 -15.82
CA ASP A 152 -6.63 4.72 -17.13
C ASP A 152 -5.40 5.62 -17.33
N GLU A 153 -5.23 6.64 -16.49
CA GLU A 153 -4.10 7.57 -16.53
C GLU A 153 -2.90 7.12 -15.67
N LEU A 154 -3.04 6.01 -14.95
CA LEU A 154 -2.02 5.54 -14.01
C LEU A 154 -1.88 4.01 -14.02
N LEU A 155 -0.78 3.53 -13.45
CA LEU A 155 -0.60 2.10 -13.18
C LEU A 155 -0.97 1.86 -11.71
N HIS A 156 -2.04 1.13 -11.49
CA HIS A 156 -2.48 0.73 -10.16
C HIS A 156 -2.22 -0.76 -9.94
N PHE A 157 -1.37 -1.04 -8.97
CA PHE A 157 -1.07 -2.40 -8.54
C PHE A 157 -1.89 -2.70 -7.29
N VAL A 158 -2.57 -3.83 -7.29
CA VAL A 158 -3.47 -4.26 -6.20
C VAL A 158 -3.03 -5.63 -5.70
N SER A 159 -2.98 -5.81 -4.39
CA SER A 159 -2.76 -7.09 -3.73
C SER A 159 -3.92 -7.39 -2.78
N ASN A 160 -4.35 -8.65 -2.73
CA ASN A 160 -5.49 -9.09 -1.92
C ASN A 160 -6.72 -8.19 -2.12
N PRO A 161 -7.34 -8.20 -3.31
CA PRO A 161 -8.47 -7.34 -3.64
C PRO A 161 -9.65 -7.58 -2.68
N ASP A 162 -10.28 -6.50 -2.28
CA ASP A 162 -11.49 -6.52 -1.44
C ASP A 162 -12.68 -7.11 -2.21
N SER A 163 -13.51 -7.90 -1.53
CA SER A 163 -14.67 -8.57 -2.16
C SER A 163 -15.74 -7.59 -2.64
N ASN A 164 -15.87 -6.43 -1.98
CA ASN A 164 -16.87 -5.42 -2.33
C ASN A 164 -16.33 -4.38 -3.30
N TYR A 165 -15.04 -4.09 -3.21
CA TYR A 165 -14.33 -3.11 -4.03
C TYR A 165 -13.08 -3.75 -4.64
N PRO A 166 -13.18 -4.45 -5.77
CA PRO A 166 -12.07 -5.21 -6.36
C PRO A 166 -10.83 -4.36 -6.70
N TRP A 167 -10.99 -3.07 -6.86
CA TRP A 167 -9.91 -2.12 -7.10
C TRP A 167 -9.15 -1.74 -5.81
N LYS A 168 -9.69 -2.07 -4.64
CA LYS A 168 -9.07 -1.78 -3.36
C LYS A 168 -8.33 -3.01 -2.85
N GLY A 169 -7.03 -2.89 -2.69
CA GLY A 169 -6.20 -3.93 -2.08
C GLY A 169 -6.13 -3.82 -0.56
N ALA A 170 -5.95 -4.96 0.08
CA ALA A 170 -5.67 -5.05 1.50
C ALA A 170 -4.21 -5.46 1.71
N GLY A 171 -3.41 -4.60 2.34
CA GLY A 171 -2.04 -4.90 2.70
C GLY A 171 -1.96 -5.80 3.95
N TYR A 172 -0.78 -6.39 4.15
CA TYR A 172 -0.53 -7.23 5.33
C TYR A 172 -0.45 -6.44 6.63
N ARG A 173 -0.48 -5.11 6.57
CA ARG A 173 -0.40 -4.25 7.76
C ARG A 173 -1.47 -4.59 8.79
N VAL A 174 -2.70 -4.78 8.38
CA VAL A 174 -3.82 -5.07 9.29
C VAL A 174 -3.68 -6.46 9.91
N SER A 175 -3.38 -7.48 9.11
CA SER A 175 -3.26 -8.86 9.56
C SER A 175 -2.04 -9.13 10.45
N LEU A 176 -0.98 -8.34 10.30
CA LEU A 176 0.25 -8.48 11.07
C LEU A 176 0.28 -7.61 12.34
N ALA A 177 -0.68 -6.71 12.52
CA ALA A 177 -0.71 -5.82 13.68
C ALA A 177 -0.76 -6.60 15.00
N ASP A 178 -1.61 -7.62 15.10
CA ASP A 178 -1.74 -8.44 16.28
C ASP A 178 -0.50 -9.30 16.53
N VAL A 179 0.09 -9.84 15.46
CA VAL A 179 1.34 -10.62 15.54
C VAL A 179 2.48 -9.74 16.04
N ALA A 180 2.60 -8.51 15.53
CA ALA A 180 3.62 -7.56 15.96
C ALA A 180 3.46 -7.16 17.43
N ASN A 181 2.22 -6.97 17.89
CA ASN A 181 1.93 -6.66 19.27
C ASN A 181 2.27 -7.84 20.20
N ASN A 182 1.94 -9.06 19.80
CA ASN A 182 2.26 -10.26 20.55
C ASN A 182 3.77 -10.48 20.67
N LEU A 183 4.53 -10.30 19.56
CA LEU A 183 5.99 -10.38 19.57
C LEU A 183 6.61 -9.33 20.51
N LYS A 184 6.11 -8.09 20.46
CA LYS A 184 6.58 -7.03 21.35
C LYS A 184 6.31 -7.34 22.83
N GLN A 185 5.14 -7.90 23.13
CA GLN A 185 4.79 -8.30 24.49
C GLN A 185 5.64 -9.49 24.97
N ALA A 186 5.87 -10.48 24.12
CA ALA A 186 6.75 -11.62 24.41
C ALA A 186 8.18 -11.16 24.71
N ALA A 187 8.75 -10.29 23.88
CA ALA A 187 10.08 -9.73 24.07
C ALA A 187 10.18 -8.89 25.39
N ALA A 188 9.13 -8.14 25.71
CA ALA A 188 9.07 -7.39 26.98
C ALA A 188 9.01 -8.32 28.19
N THR A 189 8.25 -9.41 28.11
CA THR A 189 8.13 -10.41 29.17
C THR A 189 9.47 -11.15 29.36
N GLU A 190 10.11 -11.56 28.26
CA GLU A 190 11.43 -12.20 28.29
C GLU A 190 12.47 -11.27 28.93
N LYS A 191 12.50 -10.00 28.51
CA LYS A 191 13.40 -9.00 29.09
C LYS A 191 13.14 -8.79 30.59
N ALA A 192 11.89 -8.71 31.01
CA ALA A 192 11.50 -8.57 32.40
C ALA A 192 11.94 -9.79 33.23
N PHE A 193 11.75 -10.99 32.69
CA PHE A 193 12.18 -12.25 33.32
C PHE A 193 13.72 -12.33 33.45
N MET A 194 14.44 -11.98 32.38
CA MET A 194 15.90 -11.97 32.36
C MET A 194 16.50 -10.90 33.28
N SER A 195 15.87 -9.74 33.41
CA SER A 195 16.33 -8.66 34.28
C SER A 195 15.91 -8.81 35.74
N SER A 196 14.95 -9.70 36.03
CA SER A 196 14.47 -9.96 37.38
C SER A 196 15.52 -10.73 38.19
N LYS A 197 15.89 -10.16 39.35
CA LYS A 197 16.73 -10.85 40.34
C LYS A 197 15.99 -12.00 41.06
N TRP A 198 14.69 -12.05 40.90
CA TRP A 198 13.82 -13.06 41.51
C TRP A 198 13.43 -14.10 40.46
N LYS A 199 14.00 -15.28 40.54
CA LYS A 199 13.53 -16.44 39.82
C LYS A 199 12.49 -17.14 40.69
N PRO A 200 11.23 -17.26 40.27
CA PRO A 200 10.24 -18.02 41.04
C PRO A 200 10.64 -19.50 41.06
N SER A 201 11.19 -19.97 42.14
CA SER A 201 11.39 -21.37 42.40
C SER A 201 10.24 -21.85 43.28
N ILE A 202 9.40 -22.73 42.75
CA ILE A 202 8.35 -23.38 43.53
C ILE A 202 9.02 -24.54 44.26
N ILE A 203 9.10 -24.46 45.59
CA ILE A 203 9.47 -25.59 46.46
C ILE A 203 8.16 -26.26 46.88
N VAL A 204 7.85 -27.41 46.27
CA VAL A 204 6.79 -28.28 46.75
C VAL A 204 7.36 -29.10 47.92
N LYS A 205 6.93 -28.82 49.15
CA LYS A 205 7.16 -29.70 50.28
C LYS A 205 6.09 -30.79 50.25
N VAL A 206 6.51 -32.03 50.03
CA VAL A 206 5.68 -33.24 50.21
C VAL A 206 5.67 -33.62 51.68
#